data_6190c341131bc1cf3d2aeb34ce0e85a3
#
_entry.id   6190c341131bc1cf3d2aeb34ce0e85a3
#
_cell.length_a   1.000
_cell.length_b   1.000
_cell.length_c   1.000
_cell.angle_alpha   90.00
_cell.angle_beta   90.00
_cell.angle_gamma   90.00
#
_symmetry.space_group_name_H-M   'P 1'
#
loop_
_entity.id
_entity.type
_entity.pdbx_description
1 polymer ?
#
loop_
_entity_poly.entity_id
_entity_poly.type
_entity_poly.pdbx_seq_one_letter_code
_entity_poly.pdbx_strand_id
1 'polypeptide(L)'
;MSPSDASPKIRVLITMHPGMDTLDFAGPLEVLSQARHRVDDEASCAFGIEFVSATEETSTAQGAILKAHMNYKTAYTCLSDYDILIVPGGAADEIIKSRSEPLGLITAYSEIQKKDPKRERTILSICTGSMFLAHQGILSGLKATTHPDYYAKFEKICSETAQRELAERCDVVEERYVVNNLRYDLGENPDENPYVHRKNDTRKHSLGRSGSDAFKESNRRRESIARRAAIRLGGLRVITSGAISSGLDASLYLVRIMVSTEAAAEIERNMMYEWKKGVVVDGIDV
;
A
#
# COMPACT_ATOMS: atom_id res chain seq x y z
N MET A 1 29.78 -14.59 -19.09
CA MET A 1 28.34 -14.28 -19.03
C MET A 1 28.17 -12.86 -19.56
N SER A 2 27.36 -12.69 -20.57
CA SER A 2 27.15 -11.39 -21.20
C SER A 2 26.38 -10.46 -20.24
N PRO A 3 26.61 -9.13 -20.23
CA PRO A 3 25.95 -8.17 -19.35
C PRO A 3 24.43 -8.02 -19.58
N SER A 4 23.82 -8.78 -20.50
CA SER A 4 22.43 -8.65 -20.95
C SER A 4 21.42 -9.53 -20.20
N ASP A 5 21.84 -10.29 -19.16
CA ASP A 5 20.98 -11.30 -18.51
C ASP A 5 20.51 -10.90 -17.09
N ALA A 6 20.75 -9.65 -16.67
CA ALA A 6 20.26 -9.15 -15.38
C ALA A 6 18.81 -8.69 -15.51
N SER A 7 17.88 -9.36 -14.82
CA SER A 7 16.51 -8.90 -14.67
C SER A 7 16.48 -7.43 -14.17
N PRO A 8 15.61 -6.58 -14.74
CA PRO A 8 15.56 -5.18 -14.33
C PRO A 8 15.13 -5.07 -12.85
N LYS A 9 15.75 -4.14 -12.13
CA LYS A 9 15.36 -3.87 -10.74
C LYS A 9 14.00 -3.19 -10.68
N ILE A 10 13.17 -3.65 -9.76
CA ILE A 10 11.91 -3.00 -9.37
C ILE A 10 12.28 -1.73 -8.60
N ARG A 11 11.85 -0.56 -9.08
CA ARG A 11 12.23 0.72 -8.47
C ARG A 11 11.26 1.11 -7.36
N VAL A 12 11.81 1.40 -6.17
CA VAL A 12 11.06 1.74 -4.96
C VAL A 12 11.45 3.13 -4.49
N LEU A 13 10.45 3.98 -4.26
CA LEU A 13 10.63 5.26 -3.59
C LEU A 13 9.99 5.21 -2.21
N ILE A 14 10.77 5.48 -1.16
CA ILE A 14 10.27 5.59 0.22
C ILE A 14 10.23 7.07 0.60
N THR A 15 9.05 7.55 1.01
CA THR A 15 8.92 8.92 1.51
C THR A 15 9.43 9.04 2.94
N MET A 16 10.06 10.16 3.25
CA MET A 16 10.48 10.49 4.61
C MET A 16 9.91 11.86 5.01
N HIS A 17 9.48 11.96 6.26
CA HIS A 17 9.02 13.21 6.87
C HIS A 17 9.42 13.25 8.35
N PRO A 18 9.63 14.45 8.92
CA PRO A 18 9.97 14.58 10.34
C PRO A 18 8.93 13.90 11.24
N GLY A 19 9.39 13.17 12.25
CA GLY A 19 8.53 12.46 13.18
C GLY A 19 7.90 11.18 12.63
N MET A 20 8.35 10.67 11.48
CA MET A 20 7.95 9.33 11.02
C MET A 20 8.47 8.24 11.97
N ASP A 21 7.78 7.10 12.01
CA ASP A 21 8.22 5.96 12.80
C ASP A 21 9.40 5.25 12.12
N THR A 22 10.47 5.00 12.90
CA THR A 22 11.72 4.42 12.37
C THR A 22 11.48 3.06 11.71
N LEU A 23 10.69 2.18 12.32
CA LEU A 23 10.48 0.83 11.79
C LEU A 23 9.55 0.82 10.58
N ASP A 24 8.66 1.80 10.45
CA ASP A 24 7.80 1.96 9.26
C ASP A 24 8.64 2.22 8.00
N PHE A 25 9.81 2.83 8.17
CA PHE A 25 10.79 3.04 7.14
C PHE A 25 11.78 1.86 7.03
N ALA A 26 12.41 1.48 8.15
CA ALA A 26 13.49 0.50 8.16
C ALA A 26 13.00 -0.93 7.89
N GLY A 27 11.77 -1.27 8.30
CA GLY A 27 11.20 -2.60 8.09
C GLY A 27 11.08 -2.96 6.59
N PRO A 28 10.37 -2.16 5.78
CA PRO A 28 10.34 -2.38 4.33
C PRO A 28 11.70 -2.33 3.68
N LEU A 29 12.56 -1.41 4.10
CA LEU A 29 13.93 -1.32 3.58
C LEU A 29 14.69 -2.61 3.81
N GLU A 30 14.66 -3.17 5.02
CA GLU A 30 15.32 -4.42 5.37
C GLU A 30 14.81 -5.58 4.52
N VAL A 31 13.50 -5.78 4.46
CA VAL A 31 12.87 -6.87 3.71
C VAL A 31 13.19 -6.77 2.21
N LEU A 32 12.98 -5.60 1.60
CA LEU A 32 13.14 -5.44 0.16
C LEU A 32 14.60 -5.48 -0.28
N SER A 33 15.53 -4.99 0.55
CA SER A 33 16.97 -5.00 0.24
C SER A 33 17.55 -6.40 0.21
N GLN A 34 16.97 -7.37 0.93
CA GLN A 34 17.39 -8.76 0.93
C GLN A 34 16.86 -9.55 -0.28
N ALA A 35 15.82 -9.07 -0.96
CA ALA A 35 15.19 -9.81 -2.06
C ALA A 35 16.12 -9.97 -3.27
N ARG A 36 16.17 -11.18 -3.80
CA ARG A 36 16.99 -11.57 -4.97
C ARG A 36 16.10 -12.20 -6.03
N HIS A 37 16.34 -11.88 -7.31
CA HIS A 37 15.68 -12.57 -8.42
C HIS A 37 16.08 -14.05 -8.50
N ARG A 38 17.30 -14.35 -8.10
CA ARG A 38 17.82 -15.71 -7.92
C ARG A 38 18.39 -15.82 -6.51
N VAL A 39 17.80 -16.69 -5.71
CA VAL A 39 18.12 -16.82 -4.28
C VAL A 39 19.62 -17.10 -4.05
N ASP A 40 20.24 -17.88 -4.94
CA ASP A 40 21.66 -18.26 -4.86
C ASP A 40 22.63 -17.22 -5.45
N ASP A 41 22.14 -16.06 -5.90
CA ASP A 41 22.95 -15.04 -6.56
C ASP A 41 22.82 -13.70 -5.85
N GLU A 42 23.78 -13.38 -4.99
CA GLU A 42 23.82 -12.12 -4.24
C GLU A 42 23.81 -10.87 -5.12
N ALA A 43 24.31 -10.97 -6.34
CA ALA A 43 24.34 -9.86 -7.29
C ALA A 43 22.96 -9.59 -7.94
N SER A 44 22.01 -10.53 -7.83
CA SER A 44 20.69 -10.45 -8.45
C SER A 44 19.66 -9.64 -7.61
N CYS A 45 20.07 -8.51 -7.02
CA CYS A 45 19.17 -7.66 -6.23
C CYS A 45 17.89 -7.31 -7.00
N ALA A 46 16.73 -7.64 -6.41
CA ALA A 46 15.44 -7.46 -7.07
C ALA A 46 14.94 -6.01 -7.02
N PHE A 47 15.27 -5.26 -5.97
CA PHE A 47 14.78 -3.90 -5.77
C PHE A 47 15.91 -2.86 -5.82
N GLY A 48 15.61 -1.70 -6.40
CA GLY A 48 16.40 -0.49 -6.31
C GLY A 48 15.65 0.54 -5.48
N ILE A 49 16.15 0.85 -4.28
CA ILE A 49 15.43 1.62 -3.26
C ILE A 49 16.06 3.00 -3.12
N GLU A 50 15.25 4.04 -3.22
CA GLU A 50 15.65 5.43 -3.03
C GLU A 50 14.72 6.12 -2.02
N PHE A 51 15.23 7.18 -1.38
CA PHE A 51 14.54 7.92 -0.32
C PHE A 51 14.35 9.35 -0.71
N VAL A 52 13.15 9.89 -0.47
CA VAL A 52 12.81 11.29 -0.72
C VAL A 52 12.40 11.99 0.57
N SER A 53 12.91 13.21 0.79
CA SER A 53 12.51 14.08 1.89
C SER A 53 12.51 15.54 1.48
N ALA A 54 11.90 16.40 2.30
CA ALA A 54 11.96 17.85 2.13
C ALA A 54 13.36 18.40 2.42
N THR A 55 14.11 17.75 3.31
CA THR A 55 15.45 18.11 3.77
C THR A 55 16.45 16.99 3.51
N GLU A 56 17.73 17.30 3.46
CA GLU A 56 18.79 16.30 3.28
C GLU A 56 18.78 15.25 4.41
N GLU A 57 18.51 15.69 5.64
CA GLU A 57 18.40 14.83 6.81
C GLU A 57 16.99 14.91 7.39
N THR A 58 16.47 13.79 7.84
CA THR A 58 15.14 13.65 8.45
C THR A 58 15.23 12.92 9.77
N SER A 59 14.70 13.51 10.84
CA SER A 59 14.64 12.88 12.15
C SER A 59 13.36 12.06 12.31
N THR A 60 13.50 10.82 12.79
CA THR A 60 12.37 9.95 13.14
C THR A 60 11.83 10.28 14.55
N ALA A 61 10.64 9.78 14.86
CA ALA A 61 10.04 9.92 16.20
C ALA A 61 10.91 9.31 17.31
N GLN A 62 11.72 8.29 16.99
CA GLN A 62 12.61 7.61 17.93
C GLN A 62 14.03 8.24 17.96
N GLY A 63 14.25 9.32 17.23
CA GLY A 63 15.49 10.09 17.25
C GLY A 63 16.59 9.62 16.29
N ALA A 64 16.32 8.67 15.40
CA ALA A 64 17.25 8.34 14.32
C ALA A 64 17.26 9.47 13.27
N ILE A 65 18.43 9.75 12.70
CA ILE A 65 18.60 10.71 11.61
C ILE A 65 18.92 9.94 10.33
N LEU A 66 18.11 10.13 9.32
CA LEU A 66 18.20 9.44 8.03
C LEU A 66 18.52 10.48 6.93
N LYS A 67 19.40 10.10 6.01
CA LYS A 67 19.77 10.93 4.87
C LYS A 67 18.93 10.56 3.64
N ALA A 68 18.34 11.58 3.00
CA ALA A 68 17.60 11.42 1.76
C ALA A 68 18.55 11.28 0.55
N HIS A 69 18.13 10.52 -0.47
CA HIS A 69 18.83 10.48 -1.76
C HIS A 69 18.46 11.68 -2.64
N MET A 70 17.25 12.20 -2.48
CA MET A 70 16.74 13.32 -3.26
C MET A 70 15.68 14.13 -2.50
N ASN A 71 15.45 15.36 -2.95
CA ASN A 71 14.34 16.18 -2.50
C ASN A 71 13.07 15.95 -3.34
N TYR A 72 11.92 16.45 -2.87
CA TYR A 72 10.63 16.27 -3.55
C TYR A 72 10.63 16.89 -4.96
N LYS A 73 11.32 18.03 -5.19
CA LYS A 73 11.39 18.65 -6.50
C LYS A 73 12.01 17.70 -7.54
N THR A 74 13.10 17.02 -7.16
CA THR A 74 13.74 16.00 -8.00
C THR A 74 12.82 14.79 -8.16
N ALA A 75 12.22 14.31 -7.07
CA ALA A 75 11.33 13.15 -7.12
C ALA A 75 10.16 13.33 -8.09
N TYR A 76 9.54 14.51 -8.15
CA TYR A 76 8.46 14.80 -9.12
C TYR A 76 8.92 14.66 -10.57
N THR A 77 10.18 14.91 -10.90
CA THR A 77 10.69 14.82 -12.28
C THR A 77 10.92 13.38 -12.74
N CYS A 78 11.13 12.44 -11.82
CA CYS A 78 11.38 11.03 -12.11
C CYS A 78 10.34 10.08 -11.50
N LEU A 79 9.22 10.61 -11.00
CA LEU A 79 8.20 9.84 -10.26
C LEU A 79 7.60 8.71 -11.10
N SER A 80 7.48 8.90 -12.41
CA SER A 80 7.01 7.88 -13.36
C SER A 80 7.89 6.63 -13.44
N ASP A 81 9.16 6.73 -13.02
CA ASP A 81 10.12 5.64 -13.11
C ASP A 81 9.96 4.61 -11.99
N TYR A 82 9.25 4.97 -10.92
CA TYR A 82 9.07 4.09 -9.76
C TYR A 82 7.87 3.17 -9.92
N ASP A 83 8.07 1.92 -9.51
CA ASP A 83 7.05 0.86 -9.51
C ASP A 83 6.31 0.81 -8.17
N ILE A 84 6.99 1.21 -7.09
CA ILE A 84 6.45 1.19 -5.73
C ILE A 84 6.71 2.52 -5.04
N LEU A 85 5.66 3.08 -4.41
CA LEU A 85 5.74 4.17 -3.46
C LEU A 85 5.43 3.65 -2.06
N ILE A 86 6.36 3.81 -1.11
CA ILE A 86 6.18 3.45 0.30
C ILE A 86 6.01 4.70 1.14
N VAL A 87 4.97 4.69 1.98
CA VAL A 87 4.56 5.82 2.80
C VAL A 87 4.55 5.39 4.28
N PRO A 88 5.62 5.65 5.04
CA PRO A 88 5.66 5.44 6.49
C PRO A 88 4.63 6.29 7.23
N GLY A 89 4.24 5.85 8.43
CA GLY A 89 3.43 6.63 9.36
C GLY A 89 4.25 7.51 10.31
N GLY A 90 3.60 7.98 11.36
CA GLY A 90 4.14 8.97 12.30
C GLY A 90 3.76 10.41 11.93
N ALA A 91 3.64 11.29 12.92
CA ALA A 91 3.31 12.71 12.78
C ALA A 91 2.13 13.03 11.83
N ALA A 92 1.18 12.11 11.68
CA ALA A 92 0.14 12.20 10.65
C ALA A 92 -0.74 13.45 10.78
N ASP A 93 -1.01 13.89 12.01
CA ASP A 93 -1.82 15.09 12.25
C ASP A 93 -1.16 16.37 11.77
N GLU A 94 0.13 16.48 12.01
CA GLU A 94 0.91 17.66 11.64
C GLU A 94 1.02 17.76 10.13
N ILE A 95 1.31 16.66 9.46
CA ILE A 95 1.39 16.57 8.00
C ILE A 95 0.05 16.91 7.35
N ILE A 96 -1.06 16.33 7.80
CA ILE A 96 -2.40 16.58 7.24
C ILE A 96 -2.80 18.04 7.49
N LYS A 97 -2.57 18.57 8.70
CA LYS A 97 -2.92 19.94 9.06
C LYS A 97 -2.11 20.98 8.25
N SER A 98 -0.82 20.74 8.09
CA SER A 98 0.06 21.64 7.33
C SER A 98 -0.05 21.46 5.82
N ARG A 99 -0.73 20.39 5.36
CA ARG A 99 -0.80 19.98 3.95
C ARG A 99 0.57 19.87 3.30
N SER A 100 1.53 19.38 4.06
CA SER A 100 2.91 19.24 3.61
C SER A 100 3.13 17.89 2.88
N GLU A 101 4.30 17.74 2.29
CA GLU A 101 4.72 16.46 1.74
C GLU A 101 4.77 15.39 2.86
N PRO A 102 4.42 14.15 2.54
CA PRO A 102 4.33 13.53 1.20
C PRO A 102 2.96 13.60 0.50
N LEU A 103 1.99 14.38 0.98
CA LEU A 103 0.62 14.37 0.45
C LEU A 103 0.56 14.69 -1.05
N GLY A 104 1.30 15.70 -1.50
CA GLY A 104 1.36 16.08 -2.91
C GLY A 104 1.95 14.96 -3.79
N LEU A 105 3.04 14.33 -3.33
CA LEU A 105 3.69 13.24 -4.05
C LEU A 105 2.78 12.01 -4.20
N ILE A 106 2.03 11.66 -3.15
CA ILE A 106 1.06 10.56 -3.15
C ILE A 106 0.00 10.80 -4.24
N THR A 107 -0.58 12.01 -4.28
CA THR A 107 -1.55 12.38 -5.31
C THR A 107 -0.94 12.30 -6.70
N ALA A 108 0.25 12.89 -6.90
CA ALA A 108 0.92 12.87 -8.20
C ALA A 108 1.19 11.44 -8.68
N TYR A 109 1.60 10.53 -7.78
CA TYR A 109 1.85 9.14 -8.12
C TYR A 109 0.57 8.41 -8.56
N SER A 110 -0.55 8.65 -7.88
CA SER A 110 -1.84 8.08 -8.29
C SER A 110 -2.33 8.63 -9.64
N GLU A 111 -2.06 9.90 -9.94
CA GLU A 111 -2.42 10.52 -11.22
C GLU A 111 -1.57 9.98 -12.39
N ILE A 112 -0.30 9.65 -12.15
CA ILE A 112 0.53 8.97 -13.16
C ILE A 112 -0.09 7.62 -13.53
N GLN A 113 -0.58 6.87 -12.55
CA GLN A 113 -1.22 5.59 -12.79
C GLN A 113 -2.49 5.71 -13.65
N LYS A 114 -3.29 6.76 -13.44
CA LYS A 114 -4.48 7.02 -14.28
C LYS A 114 -4.12 7.31 -15.73
N LYS A 115 -2.98 7.97 -15.97
CA LYS A 115 -2.51 8.34 -17.31
C LYS A 115 -1.86 7.18 -18.06
N ASP A 116 -1.20 6.28 -17.32
CA ASP A 116 -0.55 5.09 -17.86
C ASP A 116 -1.03 3.81 -17.12
N PRO A 117 -2.25 3.35 -17.44
CA PRO A 117 -2.85 2.22 -16.75
C PRO A 117 -2.23 0.86 -17.12
N LYS A 118 -1.36 0.80 -18.13
CA LYS A 118 -0.72 -0.45 -18.56
C LYS A 118 0.42 -0.88 -17.64
N ARG A 119 1.12 0.08 -17.02
CA ARG A 119 2.18 -0.20 -16.07
C ARG A 119 1.57 -0.38 -14.68
N GLU A 120 1.74 -1.55 -14.11
CA GLU A 120 1.35 -1.78 -12.71
C GLU A 120 2.22 -0.96 -11.77
N ARG A 121 1.59 -0.29 -10.83
CA ARG A 121 2.25 0.46 -9.75
C ARG A 121 1.64 0.09 -8.42
N THR A 122 2.41 0.26 -7.36
CA THR A 122 1.97 -0.06 -6.00
C THR A 122 2.18 1.13 -5.07
N ILE A 123 1.18 1.42 -4.24
CA ILE A 123 1.35 2.26 -3.06
C ILE A 123 1.24 1.36 -1.83
N LEU A 124 2.25 1.37 -0.97
CA LEU A 124 2.23 0.72 0.34
C LEU A 124 2.28 1.80 1.42
N SER A 125 1.24 1.89 2.23
CA SER A 125 1.24 2.71 3.45
C SER A 125 1.40 1.83 4.69
N ILE A 126 2.12 2.32 5.67
CA ILE A 126 2.38 1.62 6.91
C ILE A 126 1.84 2.45 8.08
N CYS A 127 1.22 1.79 9.06
CA CYS A 127 0.74 2.45 10.27
C CYS A 127 -0.22 3.61 9.93
N THR A 128 0.03 4.79 10.51
CA THR A 128 -0.74 6.01 10.24
C THR A 128 -0.49 6.63 8.86
N GLY A 129 0.45 6.09 8.08
CA GLY A 129 0.63 6.48 6.66
C GLY A 129 -0.62 6.26 5.80
N SER A 130 -1.50 5.32 6.18
CA SER A 130 -2.81 5.14 5.55
C SER A 130 -3.73 6.36 5.68
N MET A 131 -3.56 7.18 6.73
CA MET A 131 -4.32 8.42 6.91
C MET A 131 -3.99 9.45 5.83
N PHE A 132 -2.74 9.44 5.31
CA PHE A 132 -2.37 10.28 4.16
C PHE A 132 -3.11 9.85 2.90
N LEU A 133 -3.18 8.55 2.65
CA LEU A 133 -3.90 7.99 1.51
C LEU A 133 -5.40 8.30 1.59
N ALA A 134 -5.99 8.15 2.79
CA ALA A 134 -7.39 8.47 3.04
C ALA A 134 -7.68 9.95 2.80
N HIS A 135 -6.84 10.85 3.33
CA HIS A 135 -6.98 12.28 3.15
C HIS A 135 -6.92 12.71 1.68
N GLN A 136 -6.13 12.01 0.86
CA GLN A 136 -5.99 12.25 -0.58
C GLN A 136 -7.04 11.51 -1.44
N GLY A 137 -8.03 10.85 -0.83
CA GLY A 137 -9.12 10.20 -1.56
C GLY A 137 -8.76 8.85 -2.20
N ILE A 138 -7.52 8.39 -2.06
CA ILE A 138 -7.03 7.15 -2.72
C ILE A 138 -7.77 5.91 -2.19
N LEU A 139 -8.21 5.93 -0.94
CA LEU A 139 -8.90 4.82 -0.30
C LEU A 139 -10.42 4.83 -0.49
N SER A 140 -10.96 5.78 -1.26
CA SER A 140 -12.40 5.89 -1.51
C SER A 140 -12.94 4.59 -2.10
N GLY A 141 -13.87 3.97 -1.35
CA GLY A 141 -14.51 2.71 -1.70
C GLY A 141 -13.62 1.47 -1.62
N LEU A 142 -12.41 1.55 -1.13
CA LEU A 142 -11.52 0.42 -0.88
C LEU A 142 -11.67 -0.08 0.56
N LYS A 143 -11.18 -1.30 0.83
CA LYS A 143 -10.93 -1.77 2.19
C LYS A 143 -9.54 -1.30 2.63
N ALA A 144 -9.42 -0.86 3.89
CA ALA A 144 -8.13 -0.42 4.40
C ALA A 144 -8.01 -0.65 5.91
N THR A 145 -6.78 -0.70 6.37
CA THR A 145 -6.42 -0.77 7.79
C THR A 145 -5.43 0.34 8.14
N THR A 146 -5.27 0.56 9.43
CA THR A 146 -4.32 1.53 10.00
C THR A 146 -3.82 1.01 11.35
N HIS A 147 -3.04 1.82 12.06
CA HIS A 147 -2.66 1.52 13.45
C HIS A 147 -3.92 1.39 14.34
N PRO A 148 -4.02 0.37 15.22
CA PRO A 148 -5.21 0.10 16.02
C PRO A 148 -5.71 1.29 16.84
N ASP A 149 -4.83 2.07 17.45
CA ASP A 149 -5.21 3.24 18.24
C ASP A 149 -5.81 4.39 17.41
N TYR A 150 -5.74 4.29 16.10
CA TYR A 150 -6.17 5.34 15.17
C TYR A 150 -7.39 4.96 14.35
N TYR A 151 -8.04 3.81 14.56
CA TYR A 151 -9.21 3.40 13.77
C TYR A 151 -10.32 4.45 13.74
N ALA A 152 -10.73 4.94 14.91
CA ALA A 152 -11.79 5.95 15.00
C ALA A 152 -11.45 7.24 14.22
N LYS A 153 -10.21 7.68 14.30
CA LYS A 153 -9.71 8.85 13.58
C LYS A 153 -9.61 8.61 12.08
N PHE A 154 -9.13 7.43 11.69
CA PHE A 154 -9.04 7.01 10.31
C PHE A 154 -10.41 6.95 9.66
N GLU A 155 -11.41 6.35 10.33
CA GLU A 155 -12.80 6.35 9.89
C GLU A 155 -13.37 7.75 9.69
N LYS A 156 -13.03 8.69 10.58
CA LYS A 156 -13.44 10.08 10.47
C LYS A 156 -12.86 10.71 9.20
N ILE A 157 -11.54 10.56 8.95
CA ILE A 157 -10.88 11.09 7.74
C ILE A 157 -11.50 10.47 6.48
N CYS A 158 -11.73 9.15 6.46
CA CYS A 158 -12.37 8.47 5.34
C CYS A 158 -13.77 9.02 5.06
N SER A 159 -14.55 9.31 6.12
CA SER A 159 -15.91 9.86 5.99
C SER A 159 -15.88 11.29 5.47
N GLU A 160 -15.03 12.15 6.01
CA GLU A 160 -14.88 13.54 5.58
C GLU A 160 -14.42 13.63 4.12
N THR A 161 -13.49 12.77 3.72
CA THR A 161 -13.02 12.71 2.33
C THR A 161 -14.10 12.20 1.39
N ALA A 162 -14.83 11.14 1.76
CA ALA A 162 -15.93 10.64 0.96
C ALA A 162 -17.04 11.70 0.73
N GLN A 163 -17.33 12.51 1.75
CA GLN A 163 -18.27 13.63 1.63
C GLN A 163 -17.73 14.73 0.73
N ARG A 164 -16.46 15.11 0.89
CA ARG A 164 -15.81 16.15 0.09
C ARG A 164 -15.76 15.79 -1.40
N GLU A 165 -15.50 14.53 -1.71
CA GLU A 165 -15.29 14.04 -3.08
C GLU A 165 -16.54 13.42 -3.70
N LEU A 166 -17.67 13.38 -2.96
CA LEU A 166 -18.90 12.69 -3.37
C LEU A 166 -18.63 11.23 -3.77
N ALA A 167 -17.69 10.59 -3.08
CA ALA A 167 -17.21 9.24 -3.34
C ALA A 167 -17.74 8.25 -2.29
N GLU A 168 -17.55 6.96 -2.56
CA GLU A 168 -17.84 5.91 -1.59
C GLU A 168 -16.85 5.95 -0.43
N ARG A 169 -17.35 5.70 0.79
CA ARG A 169 -16.52 5.64 1.99
C ARG A 169 -15.62 4.41 1.95
N CYS A 170 -14.39 4.56 2.45
CA CYS A 170 -13.50 3.47 2.73
C CYS A 170 -14.09 2.51 3.79
N ASP A 171 -13.97 1.21 3.59
CA ASP A 171 -14.35 0.16 4.54
C ASP A 171 -13.12 -0.14 5.42
N VAL A 172 -13.16 0.33 6.67
CA VAL A 172 -12.06 0.16 7.64
C VAL A 172 -12.16 -1.20 8.30
N VAL A 173 -11.08 -1.98 8.25
CA VAL A 173 -11.02 -3.34 8.78
C VAL A 173 -9.81 -3.52 9.70
N GLU A 174 -9.98 -4.36 10.74
CA GLU A 174 -8.95 -4.68 11.73
C GLU A 174 -8.11 -5.87 11.23
N GLU A 175 -7.22 -5.60 10.26
CA GLU A 175 -6.40 -6.61 9.64
C GLU A 175 -4.90 -6.28 9.72
N ARG A 176 -4.06 -7.28 9.60
CA ARG A 176 -2.62 -7.12 9.62
C ARG A 176 -2.15 -6.22 8.49
N TYR A 177 -2.63 -6.49 7.28
CA TYR A 177 -2.56 -5.60 6.11
C TYR A 177 -3.69 -5.94 5.14
N VAL A 178 -4.05 -4.98 4.31
CA VAL A 178 -5.09 -5.11 3.29
C VAL A 178 -4.51 -4.74 1.93
N VAL A 179 -4.72 -5.61 0.95
CA VAL A 179 -4.30 -5.41 -0.44
C VAL A 179 -5.51 -5.24 -1.31
N ASN A 180 -5.58 -4.13 -2.04
CA ASN A 180 -6.58 -3.91 -3.09
C ASN A 180 -5.89 -4.01 -4.45
N ASN A 181 -6.22 -5.06 -5.21
CA ASN A 181 -5.71 -5.28 -6.56
C ASN A 181 -6.80 -4.98 -7.56
N LEU A 182 -6.68 -3.87 -8.29
CA LEU A 182 -7.69 -3.46 -9.27
C LEU A 182 -7.60 -4.22 -10.59
N ARG A 183 -6.48 -4.89 -10.90
CA ARG A 183 -6.25 -5.69 -12.10
C ARG A 183 -5.25 -6.83 -11.90
N TYR A 184 -5.13 -7.32 -10.69
CA TYR A 184 -4.17 -8.38 -10.43
C TYR A 184 -4.73 -9.72 -10.89
N ASP A 185 -3.94 -10.46 -11.67
CA ASP A 185 -4.21 -11.86 -11.94
C ASP A 185 -3.94 -12.65 -10.65
N LEU A 186 -5.00 -13.16 -10.06
CA LEU A 186 -4.93 -13.93 -8.80
C LEU A 186 -4.40 -15.36 -9.04
N GLY A 187 -3.94 -15.66 -10.25
CA GLY A 187 -3.51 -16.98 -10.69
C GLY A 187 -4.64 -17.82 -11.27
N GLU A 188 -4.32 -18.99 -11.81
CA GLU A 188 -5.28 -19.89 -12.47
C GLU A 188 -6.40 -20.37 -11.52
N ASN A 189 -6.13 -20.42 -10.20
CA ASN A 189 -7.06 -20.82 -9.16
C ASN A 189 -7.14 -19.80 -8.02
N PRO A 190 -7.96 -18.74 -8.10
CA PRO A 190 -8.14 -17.77 -7.02
C PRO A 190 -8.57 -18.40 -5.69
N ASP A 191 -9.27 -19.54 -5.74
CA ASP A 191 -9.74 -20.28 -4.55
C ASP A 191 -8.61 -20.88 -3.72
N GLU A 192 -7.47 -21.12 -4.34
CA GLU A 192 -6.29 -21.67 -3.66
C GLU A 192 -5.41 -20.56 -3.03
N ASN A 193 -5.71 -19.29 -3.33
CA ASN A 193 -4.99 -18.19 -2.74
C ASN A 193 -5.53 -17.89 -1.33
N PRO A 194 -4.75 -18.19 -0.25
CA PRO A 194 -5.23 -18.05 1.13
C PRO A 194 -5.45 -16.58 1.55
N TYR A 195 -5.11 -15.62 0.69
CA TYR A 195 -5.21 -14.19 0.96
C TYR A 195 -6.39 -13.53 0.28
N VAL A 196 -7.14 -14.26 -0.54
CA VAL A 196 -8.32 -13.74 -1.23
C VAL A 196 -9.55 -13.97 -0.37
N HIS A 197 -10.16 -12.87 0.09
CA HIS A 197 -11.46 -12.90 0.74
C HIS A 197 -12.55 -12.60 -0.29
N ARG A 198 -13.40 -13.60 -0.57
CA ARG A 198 -14.55 -13.40 -1.43
C ARG A 198 -15.68 -12.68 -0.69
N LYS A 199 -16.45 -11.85 -1.41
CA LYS A 199 -17.62 -11.12 -0.89
C LYS A 199 -18.59 -11.93 -0.05
N ASN A 200 -18.64 -13.26 -0.22
CA ASN A 200 -19.54 -14.15 0.51
C ASN A 200 -19.08 -14.47 1.94
N ASP A 201 -17.82 -14.30 2.27
CA ASP A 201 -17.30 -14.62 3.61
C ASP A 201 -17.57 -13.52 4.64
N THR A 202 -17.81 -12.29 4.21
CA THR A 202 -18.18 -11.17 5.08
C THR A 202 -19.59 -11.25 5.64
N ARG A 203 -20.43 -12.21 5.19
CA ARG A 203 -21.81 -12.39 5.68
C ARG A 203 -21.92 -13.08 7.04
N LYS A 204 -20.86 -13.62 7.59
CA LYS A 204 -20.93 -14.38 8.86
C LYS A 204 -20.91 -13.52 10.14
N HIS A 205 -20.67 -12.22 10.04
CA HIS A 205 -20.61 -11.33 11.22
C HIS A 205 -21.59 -10.18 11.26
N SER A 206 -22.57 -10.09 10.35
CA SER A 206 -23.64 -9.09 10.48
C SER A 206 -24.90 -9.73 11.01
N LEU A 207 -25.15 -9.59 12.30
CA LEU A 207 -26.42 -9.89 12.95
C LEU A 207 -27.54 -9.04 12.33
N GLY A 208 -28.49 -9.73 11.67
CA GLY A 208 -29.88 -9.35 11.50
C GLY A 208 -30.22 -7.91 11.13
N ARG A 209 -30.14 -7.55 9.82
CA ARG A 209 -30.91 -6.42 9.28
C ARG A 209 -32.00 -6.89 8.32
N SER A 210 -33.18 -6.32 8.48
CA SER A 210 -34.43 -6.59 7.77
C SER A 210 -34.30 -6.40 6.24
N GLY A 211 -34.98 -7.29 5.47
CA GLY A 211 -34.78 -7.49 4.03
C GLY A 211 -35.01 -6.29 3.06
N SER A 212 -35.58 -5.15 3.52
CA SER A 212 -35.77 -3.95 2.67
C SER A 212 -34.51 -3.12 2.50
N ASP A 213 -33.64 -3.09 3.53
CA ASP A 213 -32.41 -2.33 3.51
C ASP A 213 -31.30 -3.06 2.74
N ALA A 214 -31.32 -4.40 2.77
CA ALA A 214 -30.37 -5.23 2.02
C ALA A 214 -30.51 -5.08 0.49
N PHE A 215 -31.71 -4.85 -0.03
CA PHE A 215 -31.93 -4.64 -1.47
C PHE A 215 -31.47 -3.24 -1.92
N LYS A 216 -31.72 -2.20 -1.10
CA LYS A 216 -31.23 -0.86 -1.36
C LYS A 216 -29.71 -0.77 -1.27
N GLU A 217 -29.12 -1.48 -0.33
CA GLU A 217 -27.69 -1.59 -0.14
C GLU A 217 -27.00 -2.37 -1.29
N SER A 218 -27.66 -3.42 -1.78
CA SER A 218 -27.20 -4.17 -2.94
C SER A 218 -27.19 -3.34 -4.23
N ASN A 219 -28.22 -2.50 -4.45
CA ASN A 219 -28.26 -1.61 -5.60
C ASN A 219 -27.25 -0.46 -5.47
N ARG A 220 -27.12 0.14 -4.28
CA ARG A 220 -26.04 1.12 -4.01
C ARG A 220 -24.66 0.53 -4.26
N ARG A 221 -24.41 -0.70 -3.84
CA ARG A 221 -23.14 -1.41 -4.09
C ARG A 221 -22.91 -1.66 -5.57
N ARG A 222 -23.92 -2.02 -6.35
CA ARG A 222 -23.81 -2.19 -7.82
C ARG A 222 -23.51 -0.87 -8.53
N GLU A 223 -24.15 0.22 -8.12
CA GLU A 223 -23.87 1.57 -8.66
C GLU A 223 -22.47 2.06 -8.29
N SER A 224 -22.01 1.78 -7.07
CA SER A 224 -20.67 2.14 -6.62
C SER A 224 -19.59 1.31 -7.30
N ILE A 225 -19.84 0.02 -7.56
CA ILE A 225 -18.96 -0.87 -8.34
C ILE A 225 -18.87 -0.36 -9.79
N ALA A 226 -20.00 0.02 -10.39
CA ALA A 226 -20.00 0.60 -11.75
C ALA A 226 -19.24 1.93 -11.81
N ARG A 227 -19.37 2.79 -10.78
CA ARG A 227 -18.58 4.02 -10.64
C ARG A 227 -17.10 3.74 -10.47
N ARG A 228 -16.71 2.76 -9.64
CA ARG A 228 -15.30 2.35 -9.48
C ARG A 228 -14.73 1.80 -10.79
N ALA A 229 -15.50 0.99 -11.51
CA ALA A 229 -15.09 0.49 -12.83
C ALA A 229 -14.89 1.63 -13.85
N ALA A 230 -15.63 2.73 -13.69
CA ALA A 230 -15.47 3.95 -14.48
C ALA A 230 -14.28 4.82 -14.03
N ILE A 231 -13.98 4.81 -12.70
CA ILE A 231 -12.81 5.49 -12.09
C ILE A 231 -11.64 4.48 -12.00
N ARG A 232 -11.37 3.75 -13.05
CA ARG A 232 -10.29 2.76 -13.07
C ARG A 232 -8.96 3.42 -12.71
N LEU A 233 -8.46 3.19 -11.49
CA LEU A 233 -7.06 3.43 -11.09
C LEU A 233 -6.14 2.43 -11.80
N GLY A 234 -6.42 2.17 -13.04
CA GLY A 234 -5.76 1.32 -14.02
C GLY A 234 -4.53 0.54 -13.55
N GLY A 235 -4.72 -0.53 -12.77
CA GLY A 235 -3.62 -1.38 -12.33
C GLY A 235 -2.86 -0.90 -11.09
N LEU A 236 -3.36 0.10 -10.35
CA LEU A 236 -2.77 0.52 -9.08
C LEU A 236 -3.10 -0.50 -7.97
N ARG A 237 -2.07 -1.10 -7.41
CA ARG A 237 -2.19 -1.88 -6.18
C ARG A 237 -2.06 -0.94 -4.99
N VAL A 238 -3.06 -0.94 -4.11
CA VAL A 238 -3.05 -0.15 -2.88
C VAL A 238 -3.00 -1.08 -1.70
N ILE A 239 -1.92 -0.98 -0.92
CA ILE A 239 -1.69 -1.78 0.28
C ILE A 239 -1.67 -0.84 1.48
N THR A 240 -2.49 -1.14 2.48
CA THR A 240 -2.43 -0.50 3.79
C THR A 240 -2.04 -1.53 4.84
N SER A 241 -1.07 -1.25 5.68
CA SER A 241 -0.69 -2.11 6.79
C SER A 241 -0.97 -1.44 8.14
N GLY A 242 -1.26 -2.27 9.14
CA GLY A 242 -1.55 -1.84 10.50
C GLY A 242 -0.34 -1.28 11.23
N ALA A 243 -0.20 -1.60 12.52
CA ALA A 243 0.89 -1.07 13.33
C ALA A 243 2.27 -1.57 12.86
N ILE A 244 3.21 -0.74 13.02
CA ILE A 244 4.69 -0.80 12.89
C ILE A 244 5.25 -2.09 12.25
N SER A 245 5.15 -3.25 12.92
CA SER A 245 5.68 -4.53 12.42
C SER A 245 4.87 -5.14 11.27
N SER A 246 3.65 -4.65 11.01
CA SER A 246 2.84 -5.08 9.86
C SER A 246 3.45 -4.65 8.53
N GLY A 247 4.31 -3.64 8.53
CA GLY A 247 5.10 -3.23 7.37
C GLY A 247 6.04 -4.32 6.87
N LEU A 248 6.60 -5.14 7.77
CA LEU A 248 7.40 -6.33 7.40
C LEU A 248 6.56 -7.34 6.61
N ASP A 249 5.36 -7.64 7.12
CA ASP A 249 4.45 -8.61 6.49
C ASP A 249 3.98 -8.15 5.11
N ALA A 250 3.60 -6.88 4.99
CA ALA A 250 3.21 -6.29 3.71
C ALA A 250 4.37 -6.25 2.70
N SER A 251 5.60 -6.05 3.18
CA SER A 251 6.80 -6.08 2.34
C SER A 251 7.14 -7.50 1.88
N LEU A 252 7.00 -8.52 2.74
CA LEU A 252 7.12 -9.93 2.36
C LEU A 252 6.07 -10.32 1.32
N TYR A 253 4.84 -9.81 1.44
CA TYR A 253 3.82 -9.97 0.41
C TYR A 253 4.29 -9.39 -0.93
N LEU A 254 4.86 -8.18 -0.95
CA LEU A 254 5.40 -7.57 -2.17
C LEU A 254 6.51 -8.41 -2.78
N VAL A 255 7.46 -8.90 -1.98
CA VAL A 255 8.52 -9.79 -2.48
C VAL A 255 7.92 -11.03 -3.14
N ARG A 256 6.94 -11.65 -2.48
CA ARG A 256 6.31 -12.86 -3.01
C ARG A 256 5.66 -12.65 -4.37
N ILE A 257 4.90 -11.56 -4.55
CA ILE A 257 4.15 -11.33 -5.79
C ILE A 257 4.98 -10.71 -6.91
N MET A 258 6.04 -9.97 -6.59
CA MET A 258 6.85 -9.25 -7.58
C MET A 258 8.16 -9.99 -7.92
N VAL A 259 8.61 -10.86 -7.05
CA VAL A 259 9.85 -11.64 -7.24
C VAL A 259 9.52 -13.12 -7.27
N SER A 260 9.37 -13.76 -6.10
CA SER A 260 8.95 -15.16 -6.00
C SER A 260 8.59 -15.55 -4.56
N THR A 261 7.93 -16.71 -4.43
CA THR A 261 7.66 -17.33 -3.12
C THR A 261 8.93 -17.75 -2.42
N GLU A 262 9.91 -18.25 -3.17
CA GLU A 262 11.20 -18.70 -2.68
C GLU A 262 12.01 -17.54 -2.10
N ALA A 263 12.01 -16.38 -2.78
CA ALA A 263 12.68 -15.18 -2.28
C ALA A 263 12.07 -14.70 -0.96
N ALA A 264 10.74 -14.72 -0.84
CA ALA A 264 10.07 -14.35 0.41
C ALA A 264 10.41 -15.35 1.55
N ALA A 265 10.38 -16.65 1.28
CA ALA A 265 10.74 -17.69 2.26
C ALA A 265 12.19 -17.59 2.74
N GLU A 266 13.11 -17.26 1.84
CA GLU A 266 14.51 -17.06 2.20
C GLU A 266 14.72 -15.84 3.11
N ILE A 267 13.97 -14.75 2.87
CA ILE A 267 13.99 -13.58 3.75
C ILE A 267 13.41 -13.91 5.13
N GLU A 268 12.29 -14.64 5.20
CA GLU A 268 11.72 -15.12 6.47
C GLU A 268 12.75 -15.93 7.27
N ARG A 269 13.46 -16.83 6.60
CA ARG A 269 14.50 -17.64 7.20
C ARG A 269 15.66 -16.79 7.72
N ASN A 270 16.18 -15.86 6.90
CA ASN A 270 17.31 -15.01 7.24
C ASN A 270 17.00 -14.05 8.39
N MET A 271 15.80 -13.51 8.42
CA MET A 271 15.33 -12.61 9.47
C MET A 271 14.82 -13.34 10.70
N MET A 272 14.73 -14.68 10.68
CA MET A 272 14.05 -15.46 11.73
C MET A 272 12.66 -14.90 12.05
N TYR A 273 11.95 -14.46 11.00
CA TYR A 273 10.66 -13.79 11.10
C TYR A 273 9.55 -14.67 10.54
N GLU A 274 8.47 -14.83 11.29
CA GLU A 274 7.27 -15.53 10.85
C GLU A 274 6.29 -14.56 10.19
N TRP A 275 6.11 -14.71 8.90
CA TRP A 275 5.19 -13.86 8.13
C TRP A 275 3.74 -14.06 8.54
N LYS A 276 3.11 -13.01 9.05
CA LYS A 276 1.68 -12.98 9.36
C LYS A 276 0.91 -12.42 8.17
N LYS A 277 -0.01 -13.25 7.65
CA LYS A 277 -0.77 -12.94 6.45
C LYS A 277 -1.86 -11.90 6.73
N GLY A 278 -2.10 -11.02 5.76
CA GLY A 278 -3.21 -10.09 5.72
C GLY A 278 -4.29 -10.53 4.73
N VAL A 279 -5.10 -9.58 4.31
CA VAL A 279 -6.24 -9.78 3.42
C VAL A 279 -5.95 -9.23 2.04
N VAL A 280 -6.23 -10.02 1.00
CA VAL A 280 -6.24 -9.58 -0.39
C VAL A 280 -7.70 -9.46 -0.84
N VAL A 281 -8.10 -8.25 -1.20
CA VAL A 281 -9.44 -7.99 -1.71
C VAL A 281 -9.47 -8.36 -3.18
N ASP A 282 -10.42 -9.22 -3.55
CA ASP A 282 -10.62 -9.63 -4.95
C ASP A 282 -11.03 -8.44 -5.81
N GLY A 283 -10.16 -8.09 -6.76
CA GLY A 283 -10.38 -6.97 -7.68
C GLY A 283 -11.25 -7.30 -8.89
N ILE A 284 -11.64 -8.57 -9.08
CA ILE A 284 -12.49 -9.00 -10.21
C ILE A 284 -13.90 -8.42 -10.08
N ASP A 285 -14.30 -8.11 -8.88
CA ASP A 285 -15.61 -7.51 -8.56
C ASP A 285 -15.61 -5.97 -8.55
N VAL A 286 -14.55 -5.32 -9.06
CA VAL A 286 -14.42 -3.86 -9.15
C VAL A 286 -14.65 -3.40 -10.57
#